data_cb05a6b1a0d0ac9202a4bc3e14bdffa0
#
_entry.id   cb05a6b1a0d0ac9202a4bc3e14bdffa0
#
_cell.length_a   1.000
_cell.length_b   1.000
_cell.length_c   1.000
_cell.angle_alpha   90.00
_cell.angle_beta   90.00
_cell.angle_gamma   90.00
#
_symmetry.space_group_name_H-M   'P 1'
#
loop_
_entity.id
_entity.type
_entity.pdbx_description
1 polymer ?
#
loop_
_entity_poly.entity_id
_entity_poly.type
_entity_poly.pdbx_seq_one_letter_code
_entity_poly.pdbx_strand_id
1 'polypeptide(L)'
;GLVLAAVLLRYRATETHRPISEPVLPDRLSIAFFYGLWILTALLLYRPENLVSGYWTGLAFLPIVGEHAILSPLALGIIALIVGIGLRTLWAENALFNARIVREVMREIDILGASCLTVALGMVVLTFATADHESAGISPYAPIFVPIGLLAAALFVVRQKTAAQPLIERGALTSRAAWGSIVVSFFIGAALIAALVDIPFFARLTVAQDSQLEAALVLVRFLIALPIGAFIGGFLLRFVSAAYLTAFAMYLSAAGFFAMSHWEFDALNSGWATLVLMACGFGFGLAVAPVNDALLAATEDRVHGLASALLIVARMVGMLVGISALTTLGLQAFRRAVSQLPPVTELCEGKQTA
;
A
#
# COMPACT_ATOMS: atom_id res chain seq x y z
N GLY A 1 -2.69 12.11 -3.79
CA GLY A 1 -1.32 12.11 -3.21
C GLY A 1 -0.56 13.37 -3.59
N LEU A 2 -0.26 13.58 -4.88
CA LEU A 2 0.56 14.72 -5.37
C LEU A 2 -0.07 16.11 -5.11
N VAL A 3 -1.39 16.25 -5.22
CA VAL A 3 -2.10 17.53 -4.92
C VAL A 3 -2.02 17.86 -3.44
N LEU A 4 -2.22 16.86 -2.59
CA LEU A 4 -2.12 17.04 -1.14
C LEU A 4 -0.68 17.38 -0.74
N ALA A 5 0.31 16.73 -1.35
CA ALA A 5 1.73 17.04 -1.14
C ALA A 5 2.08 18.46 -1.61
N ALA A 6 1.56 18.92 -2.76
CA ALA A 6 1.77 20.28 -3.24
C ALA A 6 1.10 21.32 -2.35
N VAL A 7 -0.11 21.05 -1.84
CA VAL A 7 -0.81 21.91 -0.87
C VAL A 7 -0.09 21.94 0.47
N LEU A 8 0.39 20.80 0.97
CA LEU A 8 1.15 20.72 2.23
C LEU A 8 2.53 21.38 2.12
N LEU A 9 3.23 21.21 1.01
CA LEU A 9 4.50 21.88 0.74
C LEU A 9 4.30 23.40 0.67
N ARG A 10 3.19 23.86 0.15
CA ARG A 10 2.85 25.29 0.09
C ARG A 10 2.45 25.84 1.45
N TYR A 11 1.70 25.09 2.25
CA TYR A 11 1.30 25.47 3.62
C TYR A 11 2.54 25.60 4.53
N ARG A 12 3.50 24.68 4.43
CA ARG A 12 4.74 24.69 5.21
C ARG A 12 5.72 25.80 4.81
N ALA A 13 5.75 26.19 3.53
CA ALA A 13 6.55 27.32 3.07
C ALA A 13 6.04 28.69 3.58
N THR A 14 4.79 28.75 4.06
CA THR A 14 4.22 29.96 4.67
C THR A 14 4.49 30.10 6.16
N GLU A 15 4.92 29.02 6.85
CA GLU A 15 5.21 29.06 8.29
C GLU A 15 6.61 29.60 8.65
N THR A 16 7.54 29.73 7.71
CA THR A 16 8.87 30.31 7.97
C THR A 16 8.85 31.84 7.80
N HIS A 17 8.58 32.55 8.90
CA HIS A 17 8.92 33.94 9.21
C HIS A 17 9.28 34.93 8.05
N ARG A 18 8.42 35.05 7.04
CA ARG A 18 8.35 36.23 6.17
C ARG A 18 6.92 36.75 6.15
N PRO A 19 6.71 38.09 6.09
CA PRO A 19 5.38 38.66 6.03
C PRO A 19 4.65 38.01 4.85
N ILE A 20 3.48 37.45 5.14
CA ILE A 20 2.58 36.75 4.23
C ILE A 20 2.26 37.73 3.09
N SER A 21 3.01 37.65 2.00
CA SER A 21 2.53 38.13 0.71
C SER A 21 1.36 37.22 0.35
N GLU A 22 0.24 37.81 -0.10
CA GLU A 22 -1.03 37.17 -0.42
C GLU A 22 -0.86 35.78 -1.02
N PRO A 23 -1.72 34.80 -0.67
CA PRO A 23 -1.62 33.44 -1.19
C PRO A 23 -1.70 33.51 -2.72
N VAL A 24 -0.56 33.33 -3.37
CA VAL A 24 -0.47 33.35 -4.83
C VAL A 24 -1.21 32.11 -5.31
N LEU A 25 -2.45 32.31 -5.77
CA LEU A 25 -3.25 31.23 -6.37
C LEU A 25 -2.50 30.66 -7.57
N PRO A 26 -2.46 29.34 -7.75
CA PRO A 26 -1.83 28.72 -8.91
C PRO A 26 -2.49 29.25 -10.17
N ASP A 27 -1.65 29.58 -11.16
CA ASP A 27 -2.09 30.07 -12.46
C ASP A 27 -3.07 29.08 -13.11
N ARG A 28 -4.13 29.62 -13.73
CA ARG A 28 -5.18 28.82 -14.39
C ARG A 28 -4.62 27.83 -15.42
N LEU A 29 -3.52 28.18 -16.10
CA LEU A 29 -2.85 27.28 -17.05
C LEU A 29 -2.19 26.09 -16.37
N SER A 30 -1.56 26.27 -15.22
CA SER A 30 -0.96 25.18 -14.44
C SER A 30 -2.04 24.21 -13.93
N ILE A 31 -3.17 24.75 -13.52
CA ILE A 31 -4.35 23.95 -13.13
C ILE A 31 -4.90 23.17 -14.32
N ALA A 32 -5.04 23.83 -15.49
CA ALA A 32 -5.54 23.18 -16.71
C ALA A 32 -4.62 22.04 -17.17
N PHE A 33 -3.30 22.24 -17.14
CA PHE A 33 -2.33 21.19 -17.49
C PHE A 33 -2.41 19.99 -16.53
N PHE A 34 -2.61 20.27 -15.25
CA PHE A 34 -2.75 19.21 -14.24
C PHE A 34 -4.03 18.37 -14.45
N TYR A 35 -5.17 19.01 -14.65
CA TYR A 35 -6.41 18.30 -14.96
C TYR A 35 -6.35 17.61 -16.32
N GLY A 36 -5.75 18.24 -17.33
CA GLY A 36 -5.51 17.62 -18.62
C GLY A 36 -4.68 16.35 -18.53
N LEU A 37 -3.62 16.36 -17.72
CA LEU A 37 -2.79 15.18 -17.45
C LEU A 37 -3.61 14.05 -16.81
N TRP A 38 -4.45 14.37 -15.81
CA TRP A 38 -5.32 13.37 -15.17
C TRP A 38 -6.34 12.78 -16.14
N ILE A 39 -7.00 13.62 -16.94
CA ILE A 39 -8.01 13.18 -17.91
C ILE A 39 -7.38 12.29 -18.98
N LEU A 40 -6.26 12.71 -19.58
CA LEU A 40 -5.58 11.92 -20.61
C LEU A 40 -5.04 10.60 -20.06
N THR A 41 -4.50 10.59 -18.84
CA THR A 41 -4.03 9.37 -18.18
C THR A 41 -5.20 8.43 -17.88
N ALA A 42 -6.32 8.96 -17.37
CA ALA A 42 -7.52 8.17 -17.14
C ALA A 42 -8.08 7.57 -18.44
N LEU A 43 -8.12 8.34 -19.54
CA LEU A 43 -8.55 7.85 -20.85
C LEU A 43 -7.63 6.77 -21.39
N LEU A 44 -6.32 6.91 -21.22
CA LEU A 44 -5.34 5.91 -21.67
C LEU A 44 -5.46 4.59 -20.90
N LEU A 45 -5.73 4.66 -19.58
CA LEU A 45 -5.86 3.48 -18.71
C LEU A 45 -7.22 2.80 -18.83
N TYR A 46 -8.31 3.58 -18.86
CA TYR A 46 -9.67 3.04 -18.86
C TYR A 46 -10.12 2.54 -20.23
N ARG A 47 -9.60 3.13 -21.33
CA ARG A 47 -9.91 2.77 -22.74
C ARG A 47 -11.41 2.53 -22.96
N PRO A 48 -12.30 3.54 -22.78
CA PRO A 48 -13.73 3.35 -22.93
C PRO A 48 -14.07 2.83 -24.33
N GLU A 49 -14.86 1.76 -24.42
CA GLU A 49 -15.21 1.09 -25.68
C GLU A 49 -15.85 2.05 -26.69
N ASN A 50 -16.70 2.96 -26.23
CA ASN A 50 -17.37 3.96 -27.06
C ASN A 50 -16.39 4.95 -27.72
N LEU A 51 -15.22 5.21 -27.11
CA LEU A 51 -14.21 6.10 -27.67
C LEU A 51 -13.21 5.34 -28.56
N VAL A 52 -12.90 4.11 -28.21
CA VAL A 52 -11.97 3.26 -28.98
C VAL A 52 -12.60 2.81 -30.30
N SER A 53 -13.91 2.52 -30.33
CA SER A 53 -14.65 2.13 -31.52
C SER A 53 -14.96 3.29 -32.48
N GLY A 54 -14.84 4.54 -32.06
CA GLY A 54 -15.07 5.72 -32.87
C GLY A 54 -13.97 5.94 -33.88
N TYR A 55 -14.34 6.21 -35.16
CA TYR A 55 -13.39 6.38 -36.28
C TYR A 55 -12.32 7.45 -36.02
N TRP A 56 -12.68 8.61 -35.44
CA TRP A 56 -11.76 9.71 -35.12
C TRP A 56 -11.15 9.57 -33.74
N THR A 57 -11.91 9.11 -32.77
CA THR A 57 -11.46 8.98 -31.39
C THR A 57 -10.56 7.76 -31.17
N GLY A 58 -10.80 6.68 -31.91
CA GLY A 58 -9.96 5.47 -31.87
C GLY A 58 -8.54 5.72 -32.38
N LEU A 59 -8.33 6.65 -33.32
CA LEU A 59 -6.99 7.04 -33.79
C LEU A 59 -6.09 7.59 -32.65
N ALA A 60 -6.67 8.19 -31.61
CA ALA A 60 -5.91 8.70 -30.48
C ALA A 60 -5.26 7.60 -29.62
N PHE A 61 -5.78 6.37 -29.70
CA PHE A 61 -5.29 5.21 -28.95
C PHE A 61 -4.33 4.33 -29.77
N LEU A 62 -4.29 4.51 -31.10
CA LEU A 62 -3.41 3.73 -31.97
C LEU A 62 -2.01 4.33 -31.99
N PRO A 63 -0.93 3.51 -31.97
CA PRO A 63 0.42 4.01 -32.11
C PRO A 63 0.66 4.60 -33.51
N ILE A 64 1.34 5.76 -33.60
CA ILE A 64 1.68 6.41 -34.88
C ILE A 64 2.77 5.62 -35.58
N VAL A 65 3.70 5.01 -34.84
CA VAL A 65 4.82 4.24 -35.39
C VAL A 65 5.07 3.01 -34.51
N GLY A 66 5.14 1.83 -35.10
CA GLY A 66 5.44 0.56 -34.43
C GLY A 66 4.26 0.02 -33.59
N GLU A 67 4.53 -0.97 -32.73
CA GLU A 67 3.52 -1.65 -31.92
C GLU A 67 3.42 -1.12 -30.48
N HIS A 68 4.23 -0.13 -30.10
CA HIS A 68 4.30 0.37 -28.72
C HIS A 68 3.24 1.44 -28.46
N ALA A 69 2.38 1.19 -27.47
CA ALA A 69 1.33 2.12 -27.03
C ALA A 69 1.86 3.50 -26.55
N ILE A 70 3.14 3.61 -26.24
CA ILE A 70 3.82 4.86 -25.83
C ILE A 70 3.85 5.90 -26.97
N LEU A 71 3.78 5.46 -28.22
CA LEU A 71 3.77 6.33 -29.40
C LEU A 71 2.36 6.65 -29.89
N SER A 72 1.32 6.42 -29.09
CA SER A 72 -0.03 6.87 -29.39
C SER A 72 -0.16 8.40 -29.19
N PRO A 73 -1.05 9.08 -29.93
CA PRO A 73 -1.30 10.52 -29.77
C PRO A 73 -1.67 10.89 -28.33
N LEU A 74 -2.43 10.04 -27.63
CA LEU A 74 -2.76 10.22 -26.22
C LEU A 74 -1.52 10.17 -25.32
N ALA A 75 -0.64 9.20 -25.51
CA ALA A 75 0.60 9.11 -24.72
C ALA A 75 1.55 10.27 -25.02
N LEU A 76 1.66 10.70 -26.27
CA LEU A 76 2.43 11.89 -26.64
C LEU A 76 1.83 13.17 -26.02
N GLY A 77 0.50 13.28 -25.97
CA GLY A 77 -0.19 14.36 -25.25
C GLY A 77 0.14 14.38 -23.75
N ILE A 78 0.19 13.22 -23.10
CA ILE A 78 0.62 13.07 -21.69
C ILE A 78 2.06 13.53 -21.53
N ILE A 79 2.97 13.10 -22.39
CA ILE A 79 4.38 13.50 -22.38
C ILE A 79 4.51 15.02 -22.57
N ALA A 80 3.79 15.60 -23.54
CA ALA A 80 3.78 17.04 -23.78
C ALA A 80 3.26 17.83 -22.57
N LEU A 81 2.23 17.34 -21.87
CA LEU A 81 1.73 17.96 -20.64
C LEU A 81 2.73 17.84 -19.49
N ILE A 82 3.42 16.72 -19.34
CA ILE A 82 4.47 16.54 -18.31
C ILE A 82 5.61 17.53 -18.58
N VAL A 83 6.07 17.62 -19.83
CA VAL A 83 7.11 18.58 -20.24
C VAL A 83 6.63 20.04 -20.03
N GLY A 84 5.39 20.34 -20.40
CA GLY A 84 4.76 21.65 -20.19
C GLY A 84 4.68 22.04 -18.73
N ILE A 85 4.27 21.12 -17.84
CA ILE A 85 4.29 21.32 -16.40
C ILE A 85 5.72 21.53 -15.90
N GLY A 86 6.70 20.74 -16.37
CA GLY A 86 8.11 20.85 -16.03
C GLY A 86 8.70 22.21 -16.44
N LEU A 87 8.45 22.67 -17.65
CA LEU A 87 8.90 23.98 -18.13
C LEU A 87 8.26 25.12 -17.34
N ARG A 88 6.98 25.03 -17.02
CA ARG A 88 6.31 26.03 -16.19
C ARG A 88 6.84 26.08 -14.75
N THR A 89 7.19 24.94 -14.16
CA THR A 89 7.83 24.91 -12.83
C THR A 89 9.18 25.64 -12.81
N LEU A 90 9.89 25.64 -13.93
CA LEU A 90 11.18 26.30 -14.05
C LEU A 90 11.04 27.82 -14.30
N TRP A 91 10.02 28.26 -15.06
CA TRP A 91 9.93 29.61 -15.60
C TRP A 91 8.86 30.49 -14.97
N ALA A 92 7.78 29.89 -14.43
CA ALA A 92 6.65 30.65 -13.89
C ALA A 92 6.73 30.78 -12.35
N GLU A 93 6.69 32.00 -11.85
CA GLU A 93 6.65 32.27 -10.40
C GLU A 93 5.38 31.77 -9.72
N ASN A 94 4.28 31.69 -10.47
CA ASN A 94 2.96 31.22 -10.02
C ASN A 94 2.65 29.79 -10.46
N ALA A 95 3.65 28.97 -10.80
CA ALA A 95 3.46 27.59 -11.15
C ALA A 95 2.93 26.78 -9.96
N LEU A 96 2.21 25.68 -10.26
CA LEU A 96 1.71 24.73 -9.24
C LEU A 96 2.88 24.20 -8.36
N PHE A 97 4.04 23.99 -8.98
CA PHE A 97 5.31 23.65 -8.32
C PHE A 97 6.30 24.79 -8.65
N ASN A 98 6.74 25.54 -7.66
CA ASN A 98 7.75 26.57 -7.87
C ASN A 98 9.15 25.96 -7.68
N ALA A 99 10.03 26.09 -8.68
CA ALA A 99 11.39 25.55 -8.64
C ALA A 99 12.22 26.07 -7.45
N ARG A 100 11.93 27.29 -6.98
CA ARG A 100 12.59 27.87 -5.78
C ARG A 100 12.16 27.09 -4.53
N ILE A 101 10.85 26.87 -4.36
CA ILE A 101 10.30 26.12 -3.22
C ILE A 101 10.81 24.69 -3.26
N VAL A 102 10.78 24.03 -4.43
CA VAL A 102 11.31 22.67 -4.59
C VAL A 102 12.79 22.62 -4.21
N ARG A 103 13.61 23.59 -4.65
CA ARG A 103 15.04 23.63 -4.31
C ARG A 103 15.27 23.89 -2.82
N GLU A 104 14.48 24.73 -2.18
CA GLU A 104 14.58 25.04 -0.75
C GLU A 104 14.20 23.79 0.06
N VAL A 105 13.09 23.15 -0.26
CA VAL A 105 12.66 21.88 0.34
C VAL A 105 13.69 20.75 0.10
N MET A 106 14.26 20.66 -1.12
CA MET A 106 15.32 19.68 -1.41
C MET A 106 16.64 19.93 -0.67
N ARG A 107 16.90 21.16 -0.24
CA ARG A 107 18.04 21.48 0.62
C ARG A 107 17.80 21.12 2.08
N GLU A 108 16.55 21.18 2.53
CA GLU A 108 16.16 20.82 3.88
C GLU A 108 15.99 19.30 4.07
N ILE A 109 15.71 18.56 2.99
CA ILE A 109 15.57 17.09 3.03
C ILE A 109 16.92 16.43 2.79
N ASP A 110 17.30 15.47 3.61
CA ASP A 110 18.43 14.59 3.36
C ASP A 110 18.12 13.61 2.22
N ILE A 111 18.36 14.07 0.96
CA ILE A 111 18.09 13.29 -0.25
C ILE A 111 18.91 11.99 -0.25
N LEU A 112 20.15 12.02 0.23
CA LEU A 112 20.98 10.82 0.32
C LEU A 112 20.41 9.82 1.33
N GLY A 113 19.99 10.30 2.50
CA GLY A 113 19.31 9.46 3.48
C GLY A 113 18.00 8.88 2.94
N ALA A 114 17.18 9.71 2.28
CA ALA A 114 15.93 9.27 1.66
C ALA A 114 16.15 8.23 0.56
N SER A 115 17.17 8.41 -0.30
CA SER A 115 17.51 7.44 -1.34
C SER A 115 18.02 6.11 -0.77
N CYS A 116 18.86 6.15 0.25
CA CYS A 116 19.31 4.94 0.95
C CYS A 116 18.14 4.18 1.58
N LEU A 117 17.21 4.88 2.23
CA LEU A 117 16.00 4.26 2.78
C LEU A 117 15.11 3.66 1.69
N THR A 118 14.91 4.39 0.59
CA THR A 118 14.13 3.91 -0.57
C THR A 118 14.73 2.65 -1.18
N VAL A 119 16.05 2.60 -1.36
CA VAL A 119 16.76 1.42 -1.86
C VAL A 119 16.62 0.26 -0.87
N ALA A 120 16.85 0.51 0.43
CA ALA A 120 16.74 -0.52 1.46
C ALA A 120 15.35 -1.16 1.47
N LEU A 121 14.30 -0.36 1.49
CA LEU A 121 12.91 -0.84 1.47
C LEU A 121 12.54 -1.47 0.13
N GLY A 122 12.99 -0.88 -0.98
CA GLY A 122 12.78 -1.41 -2.32
C GLY A 122 13.40 -2.81 -2.49
N MET A 123 14.59 -3.06 -1.94
CA MET A 123 15.21 -4.37 -1.97
C MET A 123 14.45 -5.41 -1.12
N VAL A 124 13.90 -5.01 0.02
CA VAL A 124 12.98 -5.88 0.79
C VAL A 124 11.75 -6.22 -0.05
N VAL A 125 11.12 -5.22 -0.65
CA VAL A 125 9.95 -5.43 -1.53
C VAL A 125 10.30 -6.38 -2.68
N LEU A 126 11.40 -6.14 -3.40
CA LEU A 126 11.82 -6.96 -4.53
C LEU A 126 12.14 -8.40 -4.12
N THR A 127 12.74 -8.61 -2.95
CA THR A 127 13.05 -9.95 -2.43
C THR A 127 11.79 -10.80 -2.29
N PHE A 128 10.68 -10.22 -1.84
CA PHE A 128 9.42 -10.95 -1.67
C PHE A 128 8.52 -10.90 -2.91
N ALA A 129 8.51 -9.79 -3.66
CA ALA A 129 7.67 -9.64 -4.84
C ALA A 129 8.13 -10.50 -6.03
N THR A 130 9.43 -10.82 -6.11
CA THR A 130 10.00 -11.71 -7.14
C THR A 130 10.21 -13.13 -6.63
N ALA A 131 9.65 -13.48 -5.47
CA ALA A 131 9.72 -14.83 -4.93
C ALA A 131 8.95 -15.80 -5.85
N ASP A 132 9.58 -16.89 -6.22
CA ASP A 132 8.92 -17.96 -6.93
C ASP A 132 8.12 -18.81 -5.94
N HIS A 133 6.82 -18.81 -6.09
CA HIS A 133 5.89 -19.48 -5.17
C HIS A 133 6.04 -21.01 -5.19
N GLU A 134 6.69 -21.56 -6.21
CA GLU A 134 6.86 -23.01 -6.34
C GLU A 134 8.11 -23.54 -5.61
N SER A 135 9.17 -22.73 -5.42
CA SER A 135 10.46 -23.26 -4.99
C SER A 135 10.85 -23.02 -3.53
N ALA A 136 10.66 -21.84 -2.97
CA ALA A 136 11.16 -21.56 -1.61
C ALA A 136 10.50 -20.38 -0.88
N GLY A 137 9.53 -19.68 -1.45
CA GLY A 137 8.93 -18.47 -0.85
C GLY A 137 9.86 -17.27 -0.78
N ILE A 138 11.08 -17.37 -1.29
CA ILE A 138 12.09 -16.31 -1.37
C ILE A 138 12.62 -16.26 -2.82
N SER A 139 12.83 -15.04 -3.33
CA SER A 139 13.34 -14.83 -4.68
C SER A 139 14.67 -15.55 -4.94
N PRO A 140 14.89 -16.15 -6.12
CA PRO A 140 16.21 -16.63 -6.55
C PRO A 140 17.25 -15.51 -6.59
N TYR A 141 16.83 -14.24 -6.68
CA TYR A 141 17.70 -13.05 -6.63
C TYR A 141 17.93 -12.53 -5.20
N ALA A 142 17.38 -13.17 -4.16
CA ALA A 142 17.60 -12.79 -2.76
C ALA A 142 19.09 -12.66 -2.37
N PRO A 143 20.02 -13.52 -2.85
CA PRO A 143 21.45 -13.35 -2.57
C PRO A 143 22.03 -12.02 -3.06
N ILE A 144 21.38 -11.35 -4.01
CA ILE A 144 21.77 -10.03 -4.53
C ILE A 144 20.98 -8.92 -3.80
N PHE A 145 19.67 -9.07 -3.68
CA PHE A 145 18.80 -8.03 -3.12
C PHE A 145 19.04 -7.82 -1.62
N VAL A 146 19.21 -8.89 -0.86
CA VAL A 146 19.42 -8.81 0.60
C VAL A 146 20.71 -8.07 0.96
N PRO A 147 21.89 -8.38 0.37
CA PRO A 147 23.11 -7.63 0.68
C PRO A 147 23.02 -6.15 0.27
N ILE A 148 22.43 -5.84 -0.89
CA ILE A 148 22.24 -4.46 -1.33
C ILE A 148 21.30 -3.72 -0.38
N GLY A 149 20.19 -4.33 0.04
CA GLY A 149 19.25 -3.79 1.00
C GLY A 149 19.90 -3.53 2.36
N LEU A 150 20.68 -4.49 2.87
CA LEU A 150 21.40 -4.35 4.13
C LEU A 150 22.47 -3.24 4.07
N LEU A 151 23.23 -3.17 2.95
CA LEU A 151 24.20 -2.10 2.74
C LEU A 151 23.51 -0.73 2.71
N ALA A 152 22.41 -0.59 1.98
CA ALA A 152 21.63 0.64 1.91
C ALA A 152 21.06 1.01 3.28
N ALA A 153 20.54 0.04 4.05
CA ALA A 153 20.07 0.26 5.41
C ALA A 153 21.22 0.69 6.36
N ALA A 154 22.39 0.08 6.27
CA ALA A 154 23.57 0.47 7.03
C ALA A 154 24.01 1.90 6.68
N LEU A 155 24.07 2.23 5.39
CA LEU A 155 24.39 3.58 4.92
C LEU A 155 23.34 4.61 5.40
N PHE A 156 22.06 4.25 5.39
CA PHE A 156 21.00 5.07 5.96
C PHE A 156 21.24 5.35 7.44
N VAL A 157 21.51 4.32 8.24
CA VAL A 157 21.79 4.47 9.69
C VAL A 157 23.02 5.34 9.94
N VAL A 158 24.11 5.16 9.18
CA VAL A 158 25.31 6.00 9.26
C VAL A 158 24.95 7.44 8.90
N ARG A 159 24.24 7.64 7.78
CA ARG A 159 23.82 8.96 7.34
C ARG A 159 22.92 9.65 8.37
N GLN A 160 21.98 8.91 8.96
CA GLN A 160 21.09 9.38 10.02
C GLN A 160 21.84 9.92 11.24
N LYS A 161 23.03 9.34 11.55
CA LYS A 161 23.89 9.79 12.65
C LYS A 161 24.78 10.95 12.28
N THR A 162 25.21 11.06 11.03
CA THR A 162 26.23 12.03 10.56
C THR A 162 25.65 13.25 9.87
N ALA A 163 24.44 13.18 9.33
CA ALA A 163 23.83 14.30 8.63
C ALA A 163 23.56 15.49 9.57
N ALA A 164 23.75 16.70 9.06
CA ALA A 164 23.43 17.95 9.77
C ALA A 164 21.90 18.08 9.97
N GLN A 165 21.13 17.66 8.97
CA GLN A 165 19.67 17.58 9.00
C GLN A 165 19.25 16.15 8.64
N PRO A 166 19.18 15.23 9.63
CA PRO A 166 18.81 13.86 9.37
C PRO A 166 17.34 13.76 8.97
N LEU A 167 17.01 12.76 8.14
CA LEU A 167 15.64 12.51 7.66
C LEU A 167 14.66 12.32 8.84
N ILE A 168 15.11 11.59 9.86
CA ILE A 168 14.39 11.40 11.12
C ILE A 168 15.11 12.24 12.17
N GLU A 169 14.48 13.27 12.72
CA GLU A 169 15.08 14.06 13.78
C GLU A 169 15.53 13.18 14.95
N ARG A 170 16.72 13.50 15.48
CA ARG A 170 17.30 12.75 16.59
C ARG A 170 16.38 12.87 17.79
N GLY A 171 15.78 11.77 18.18
CA GLY A 171 14.81 11.75 19.29
C GLY A 171 13.34 11.56 18.86
N ALA A 172 12.99 11.81 17.59
CA ALA A 172 11.60 11.72 17.13
C ALA A 172 10.95 10.34 17.30
N LEU A 173 11.75 9.27 17.20
CA LEU A 173 11.29 7.88 17.35
C LEU A 173 11.85 7.19 18.59
N THR A 174 12.28 7.93 19.63
CA THR A 174 12.83 7.33 20.85
C THR A 174 11.75 6.82 21.80
N SER A 175 10.52 7.27 21.66
CA SER A 175 9.44 6.85 22.54
C SER A 175 9.03 5.39 22.27
N ARG A 176 8.73 4.66 23.35
CA ARG A 176 8.21 3.28 23.24
C ARG A 176 6.89 3.23 22.47
N ALA A 177 6.08 4.28 22.56
CA ALA A 177 4.82 4.37 21.87
C ALA A 177 5.01 4.50 20.35
N ALA A 178 5.98 5.31 19.87
CA ALA A 178 6.28 5.45 18.47
C ALA A 178 6.75 4.12 17.84
N TRP A 179 7.72 3.45 18.45
CA TRP A 179 8.18 2.14 18.01
C TRP A 179 7.08 1.08 18.06
N GLY A 180 6.31 1.06 19.16
CA GLY A 180 5.17 0.16 19.31
C GLY A 180 4.15 0.32 18.18
N SER A 181 3.81 1.56 17.82
CA SER A 181 2.88 1.82 16.71
C SER A 181 3.41 1.33 15.36
N ILE A 182 4.71 1.51 15.07
CA ILE A 182 5.34 1.03 13.85
C ILE A 182 5.31 -0.50 13.78
N VAL A 183 5.68 -1.18 14.88
CA VAL A 183 5.66 -2.65 14.97
C VAL A 183 4.24 -3.20 14.84
N VAL A 184 3.28 -2.58 15.52
CA VAL A 184 1.86 -2.97 15.42
C VAL A 184 1.35 -2.76 13.99
N SER A 185 1.72 -1.65 13.33
CA SER A 185 1.33 -1.40 11.94
C SER A 185 1.89 -2.45 10.98
N PHE A 186 3.14 -2.91 11.20
CA PHE A 186 3.73 -4.02 10.45
C PHE A 186 2.90 -5.31 10.59
N PHE A 187 2.54 -5.70 11.82
CA PHE A 187 1.74 -6.90 12.04
C PHE A 187 0.29 -6.77 11.54
N ILE A 188 -0.29 -5.58 11.63
CA ILE A 188 -1.59 -5.30 10.99
C ILE A 188 -1.48 -5.55 9.48
N GLY A 189 -0.43 -5.06 8.83
CA GLY A 189 -0.19 -5.30 7.41
C GLY A 189 -0.09 -6.78 7.08
N ALA A 190 0.74 -7.52 7.84
CA ALA A 190 0.95 -8.95 7.64
C ALA A 190 -0.34 -9.77 7.81
N ALA A 191 -1.15 -9.45 8.82
CA ALA A 191 -2.41 -10.14 9.06
C ALA A 191 -3.51 -9.74 8.07
N LEU A 192 -3.53 -8.45 7.66
CA LEU A 192 -4.52 -7.95 6.70
C LEU A 192 -4.35 -8.61 5.33
N ILE A 193 -3.12 -8.76 4.85
CA ILE A 193 -2.87 -9.42 3.56
C ILE A 193 -3.27 -10.90 3.61
N ALA A 194 -3.09 -11.57 4.75
CA ALA A 194 -3.57 -12.92 4.95
C ALA A 194 -5.08 -13.02 4.72
N ALA A 195 -5.86 -12.13 5.35
CA ALA A 195 -7.31 -12.09 5.12
C ALA A 195 -7.67 -11.83 3.65
N LEU A 196 -6.98 -10.87 3.00
CA LEU A 196 -7.27 -10.49 1.61
C LEU A 196 -6.98 -11.62 0.61
N VAL A 197 -6.04 -12.51 0.91
CA VAL A 197 -5.67 -13.63 0.04
C VAL A 197 -6.45 -14.90 0.41
N ASP A 198 -6.52 -15.25 1.69
CA ASP A 198 -7.10 -16.52 2.12
C ASP A 198 -8.63 -16.55 2.02
N ILE A 199 -9.32 -15.45 2.31
CA ILE A 199 -10.79 -15.40 2.26
C ILE A 199 -11.31 -15.73 0.86
N PRO A 200 -10.90 -15.04 -0.23
CA PRO A 200 -11.37 -15.41 -1.56
C PRO A 200 -10.82 -16.75 -2.05
N PHE A 201 -9.62 -17.14 -1.62
CA PHE A 201 -9.07 -18.44 -1.95
C PHE A 201 -9.90 -19.58 -1.34
N PHE A 202 -10.24 -19.48 -0.05
CA PHE A 202 -11.12 -20.44 0.62
C PHE A 202 -12.51 -20.47 -0.02
N ALA A 203 -13.09 -19.30 -0.34
CA ALA A 203 -14.39 -19.23 -1.00
C ALA A 203 -14.39 -19.93 -2.37
N ARG A 204 -13.31 -19.79 -3.15
CA ARG A 204 -13.15 -20.48 -4.45
C ARG A 204 -12.99 -21.99 -4.32
N LEU A 205 -12.38 -22.48 -3.26
CA LEU A 205 -12.23 -23.92 -3.03
C LEU A 205 -13.50 -24.58 -2.50
N THR A 206 -14.42 -23.79 -1.92
CA THR A 206 -15.61 -24.30 -1.24
C THR A 206 -16.90 -23.97 -1.98
N VAL A 207 -17.43 -22.78 -1.79
CA VAL A 207 -18.80 -22.40 -2.21
C VAL A 207 -18.86 -21.70 -3.58
N ALA A 208 -17.75 -21.16 -4.07
CA ALA A 208 -17.71 -20.35 -5.29
C ALA A 208 -16.73 -20.92 -6.33
N GLN A 209 -16.78 -22.25 -6.56
CA GLN A 209 -15.83 -22.97 -7.43
C GLN A 209 -15.87 -22.48 -8.88
N ASP A 210 -17.05 -22.15 -9.39
CA ASP A 210 -17.27 -21.77 -10.79
C ASP A 210 -17.35 -20.25 -11.00
N SER A 211 -17.37 -19.43 -9.94
CA SER A 211 -17.61 -17.99 -10.01
C SER A 211 -16.59 -17.18 -9.24
N GLN A 212 -15.71 -16.51 -9.99
CA GLN A 212 -14.77 -15.55 -9.39
C GLN A 212 -15.48 -14.36 -8.72
N LEU A 213 -16.65 -13.96 -9.24
CA LEU A 213 -17.45 -12.89 -8.69
C LEU A 213 -18.00 -13.25 -7.30
N GLU A 214 -18.50 -14.47 -7.13
CA GLU A 214 -19.03 -14.94 -5.84
C GLU A 214 -17.93 -15.00 -4.77
N ALA A 215 -16.74 -15.48 -5.11
CA ALA A 215 -15.60 -15.46 -4.22
C ALA A 215 -15.20 -14.03 -3.80
N ALA A 216 -15.23 -13.09 -4.76
CA ALA A 216 -14.98 -11.69 -4.48
C ALA A 216 -16.06 -11.07 -3.56
N LEU A 217 -17.33 -11.44 -3.73
CA LEU A 217 -18.43 -10.99 -2.87
C LEU A 217 -18.30 -11.48 -1.42
N VAL A 218 -17.71 -12.64 -1.19
CA VAL A 218 -17.37 -13.10 0.17
C VAL A 218 -16.36 -12.15 0.81
N LEU A 219 -15.32 -11.75 0.07
CA LEU A 219 -14.33 -10.78 0.56
C LEU A 219 -14.95 -9.40 0.83
N VAL A 220 -15.94 -8.98 0.06
CA VAL A 220 -16.65 -7.69 0.26
C VAL A 220 -17.28 -7.62 1.65
N ARG A 221 -17.76 -8.73 2.21
CA ARG A 221 -18.31 -8.78 3.58
C ARG A 221 -17.28 -8.34 4.62
N PHE A 222 -16.03 -8.77 4.47
CA PHE A 222 -14.91 -8.33 5.29
C PHE A 222 -14.55 -6.86 5.03
N LEU A 223 -14.47 -6.46 3.76
CA LEU A 223 -14.02 -5.12 3.35
C LEU A 223 -15.00 -4.01 3.73
N ILE A 224 -16.32 -4.24 3.72
CA ILE A 224 -17.32 -3.24 4.13
C ILE A 224 -17.18 -2.90 5.62
N ALA A 225 -16.86 -3.86 6.45
CA ALA A 225 -16.72 -3.65 7.89
C ALA A 225 -15.47 -2.83 8.26
N LEU A 226 -14.43 -2.84 7.42
CA LEU A 226 -13.16 -2.15 7.66
C LEU A 226 -13.31 -0.61 7.77
N PRO A 227 -13.93 0.11 6.81
CA PRO A 227 -14.13 1.55 6.93
C PRO A 227 -15.09 1.92 8.08
N ILE A 228 -16.08 1.07 8.38
CA ILE A 228 -16.98 1.27 9.51
C ILE A 228 -16.19 1.19 10.82
N GLY A 229 -15.32 0.18 10.97
CA GLY A 229 -14.42 0.05 12.10
C GLY A 229 -13.47 1.24 12.24
N ALA A 230 -12.87 1.71 11.13
CA ALA A 230 -11.96 2.85 11.13
C ALA A 230 -12.66 4.15 11.58
N PHE A 231 -13.89 4.37 11.12
CA PHE A 231 -14.69 5.53 11.55
C PHE A 231 -15.02 5.47 13.04
N ILE A 232 -15.49 4.32 13.52
CA ILE A 232 -15.82 4.11 14.94
C ILE A 232 -14.57 4.18 15.80
N GLY A 233 -13.43 3.63 15.34
CA GLY A 233 -12.14 3.72 16.02
C GLY A 233 -11.68 5.16 16.22
N GLY A 234 -11.78 5.99 15.18
CA GLY A 234 -11.49 7.42 15.29
C GLY A 234 -12.41 8.16 16.28
N PHE A 235 -13.68 7.80 16.32
CA PHE A 235 -14.62 8.37 17.27
C PHE A 235 -14.34 7.93 18.72
N LEU A 236 -14.04 6.65 18.93
CA LEU A 236 -13.77 6.09 20.27
C LEU A 236 -12.49 6.62 20.92
N LEU A 237 -11.53 7.13 20.14
CA LEU A 237 -10.31 7.77 20.67
C LEU A 237 -10.60 8.95 21.59
N ARG A 238 -11.80 9.55 21.51
CA ARG A 238 -12.23 10.61 22.45
C ARG A 238 -12.47 10.10 23.87
N PHE A 239 -12.73 8.80 24.02
CA PHE A 239 -13.18 8.19 25.28
C PHE A 239 -12.21 7.13 25.81
N VAL A 240 -11.45 6.48 24.90
CA VAL A 240 -10.59 5.35 25.23
C VAL A 240 -9.18 5.63 24.71
N SER A 241 -8.17 5.28 25.49
CA SER A 241 -6.79 5.48 25.03
C SER A 241 -6.45 4.61 23.81
N ALA A 242 -5.61 5.12 22.95
CA ALA A 242 -5.19 4.46 21.71
C ALA A 242 -4.65 3.03 21.96
N ALA A 243 -3.93 2.80 23.03
CA ALA A 243 -3.35 1.49 23.36
C ALA A 243 -4.43 0.43 23.65
N TYR A 244 -5.41 0.75 24.52
CA TYR A 244 -6.49 -0.19 24.83
C TYR A 244 -7.39 -0.46 23.63
N LEU A 245 -7.68 0.59 22.85
CA LEU A 245 -8.52 0.46 21.66
C LEU A 245 -7.83 -0.39 20.59
N THR A 246 -6.52 -0.20 20.36
CA THR A 246 -5.73 -1.04 19.46
C THR A 246 -5.68 -2.48 19.92
N ALA A 247 -5.44 -2.72 21.24
CA ALA A 247 -5.41 -4.07 21.77
C ALA A 247 -6.75 -4.78 21.57
N PHE A 248 -7.87 -4.13 21.92
CA PHE A 248 -9.21 -4.69 21.72
C PHE A 248 -9.48 -4.99 20.25
N ALA A 249 -9.14 -4.07 19.34
CA ALA A 249 -9.30 -4.23 17.90
C ALA A 249 -8.52 -5.44 17.37
N MET A 250 -7.28 -5.61 17.81
CA MET A 250 -6.45 -6.75 17.41
C MET A 250 -6.93 -8.08 18.00
N TYR A 251 -7.43 -8.08 19.24
CA TYR A 251 -8.07 -9.26 19.82
C TYR A 251 -9.33 -9.67 19.04
N LEU A 252 -10.15 -8.70 18.65
CA LEU A 252 -11.34 -8.97 17.84
C LEU A 252 -10.99 -9.60 16.49
N SER A 253 -9.97 -9.06 15.80
CA SER A 253 -9.49 -9.64 14.54
C SER A 253 -8.89 -11.03 14.74
N ALA A 254 -8.11 -11.22 15.81
CA ALA A 254 -7.53 -12.53 16.14
C ALA A 254 -8.60 -13.57 16.46
N ALA A 255 -9.65 -13.20 17.19
CA ALA A 255 -10.81 -14.06 17.45
C ALA A 255 -11.54 -14.43 16.15
N GLY A 256 -11.65 -13.48 15.20
CA GLY A 256 -12.18 -13.76 13.86
C GLY A 256 -11.35 -14.80 13.10
N PHE A 257 -10.02 -14.64 13.05
CA PHE A 257 -9.15 -15.64 12.43
C PHE A 257 -9.21 -17.00 13.13
N PHE A 258 -9.26 -16.99 14.46
CA PHE A 258 -9.40 -18.22 15.23
C PHE A 258 -10.71 -18.94 14.91
N ALA A 259 -11.82 -18.21 14.79
CA ALA A 259 -13.09 -18.79 14.36
C ALA A 259 -13.01 -19.32 12.93
N MET A 260 -12.38 -18.60 12.00
CA MET A 260 -12.19 -19.05 10.62
C MET A 260 -11.32 -20.31 10.51
N SER A 261 -10.35 -20.51 11.41
CA SER A 261 -9.51 -21.71 11.40
C SER A 261 -10.24 -23.02 11.70
N HIS A 262 -11.48 -22.93 12.22
CA HIS A 262 -12.35 -24.07 12.50
C HIS A 262 -13.48 -24.24 11.48
N TRP A 263 -13.41 -23.54 10.34
CA TRP A 263 -14.44 -23.63 9.32
C TRP A 263 -14.36 -24.94 8.54
N GLU A 264 -15.53 -25.52 8.32
CA GLU A 264 -15.73 -26.63 7.40
C GLU A 264 -16.02 -26.12 5.98
N PHE A 265 -16.09 -27.01 4.99
CA PHE A 265 -16.23 -26.65 3.59
C PHE A 265 -17.52 -25.87 3.26
N ASP A 266 -18.58 -26.02 4.03
CA ASP A 266 -19.89 -25.38 3.86
C ASP A 266 -20.09 -24.16 4.78
N ALA A 267 -19.10 -23.82 5.60
CA ALA A 267 -19.18 -22.74 6.61
C ALA A 267 -19.65 -21.40 6.03
N LEU A 268 -19.22 -21.04 4.82
CA LEU A 268 -19.56 -19.77 4.17
C LEU A 268 -21.04 -19.64 3.78
N ASN A 269 -21.81 -20.73 3.75
CA ASN A 269 -23.25 -20.73 3.54
C ASN A 269 -24.03 -20.28 4.78
N SER A 270 -23.37 -20.29 5.95
CA SER A 270 -24.00 -19.87 7.20
C SER A 270 -23.93 -18.36 7.39
N GLY A 271 -24.99 -17.79 7.99
CA GLY A 271 -24.98 -16.36 8.40
C GLY A 271 -23.92 -16.05 9.44
N TRP A 272 -23.52 -17.05 10.23
CA TRP A 272 -22.45 -16.93 11.23
C TRP A 272 -21.10 -16.58 10.59
N ALA A 273 -20.75 -17.21 9.46
CA ALA A 273 -19.50 -16.88 8.77
C ALA A 273 -19.46 -15.42 8.31
N THR A 274 -20.59 -14.86 7.88
CA THR A 274 -20.68 -13.43 7.54
C THR A 274 -20.39 -12.55 8.75
N LEU A 275 -20.92 -12.89 9.93
CA LEU A 275 -20.65 -12.15 11.16
C LEU A 275 -19.17 -12.21 11.55
N VAL A 276 -18.53 -13.39 11.44
CA VAL A 276 -17.11 -13.58 11.72
C VAL A 276 -16.24 -12.75 10.77
N LEU A 277 -16.54 -12.76 9.46
CA LEU A 277 -15.84 -11.95 8.48
C LEU A 277 -15.97 -10.44 8.77
N MET A 278 -17.20 -10.00 9.05
CA MET A 278 -17.45 -8.59 9.39
C MET A 278 -16.77 -8.20 10.71
N ALA A 279 -16.81 -9.04 11.74
CA ALA A 279 -16.15 -8.77 13.02
C ALA A 279 -14.61 -8.68 12.86
N CYS A 280 -14.03 -9.57 12.05
CA CYS A 280 -12.61 -9.55 11.73
C CYS A 280 -12.21 -8.26 10.99
N GLY A 281 -12.94 -7.90 9.90
CA GLY A 281 -12.70 -6.68 9.14
C GLY A 281 -12.92 -5.42 9.98
N PHE A 282 -13.96 -5.40 10.80
CA PHE A 282 -14.23 -4.32 11.75
C PHE A 282 -13.08 -4.13 12.74
N GLY A 283 -12.52 -5.21 13.28
CA GLY A 283 -11.36 -5.15 14.17
C GLY A 283 -10.14 -4.53 13.49
N PHE A 284 -9.82 -4.92 12.26
CA PHE A 284 -8.74 -4.29 11.50
C PHE A 284 -8.99 -2.80 11.28
N GLY A 285 -10.21 -2.42 10.88
CA GLY A 285 -10.60 -1.03 10.72
C GLY A 285 -10.43 -0.23 12.00
N LEU A 286 -10.95 -0.78 13.11
CA LEU A 286 -10.92 -0.17 14.44
C LEU A 286 -9.50 0.15 14.92
N ALA A 287 -8.47 -0.62 14.50
CA ALA A 287 -7.08 -0.42 14.88
C ALA A 287 -6.39 0.71 14.09
N VAL A 288 -6.86 1.06 12.90
CA VAL A 288 -6.16 1.99 11.99
C VAL A 288 -5.99 3.37 12.62
N ALA A 289 -7.08 3.95 13.16
CA ALA A 289 -7.05 5.28 13.75
C ALA A 289 -6.21 5.37 15.02
N PRO A 290 -6.37 4.47 16.02
CA PRO A 290 -5.61 4.56 17.26
C PRO A 290 -4.11 4.29 17.07
N VAL A 291 -3.70 3.46 16.12
CA VAL A 291 -2.27 3.24 15.83
C VAL A 291 -1.62 4.50 15.25
N ASN A 292 -2.34 5.22 14.35
CA ASN A 292 -1.88 6.50 13.84
C ASN A 292 -1.83 7.56 14.96
N ASP A 293 -2.87 7.66 15.77
CA ASP A 293 -2.95 8.61 16.88
C ASP A 293 -1.83 8.40 17.90
N ALA A 294 -1.58 7.15 18.29
CA ALA A 294 -0.50 6.82 19.23
C ALA A 294 0.89 7.21 18.70
N LEU A 295 1.13 7.10 17.41
CA LEU A 295 2.38 7.53 16.78
C LEU A 295 2.49 9.05 16.77
N LEU A 296 1.44 9.76 16.34
CA LEU A 296 1.44 11.21 16.24
C LEU A 296 1.54 11.86 17.63
N ALA A 297 0.83 11.35 18.63
CA ALA A 297 0.93 11.81 20.01
C ALA A 297 2.32 11.58 20.64
N ALA A 298 3.09 10.65 20.11
CA ALA A 298 4.43 10.30 20.59
C ALA A 298 5.56 11.01 19.81
N THR A 299 5.23 11.84 18.81
CA THR A 299 6.17 12.54 17.93
C THR A 299 5.86 14.03 17.89
N GLU A 300 6.86 14.86 17.55
CA GLU A 300 6.67 16.30 17.39
C GLU A 300 5.90 16.63 16.11
N ASP A 301 5.13 17.72 16.11
CA ASP A 301 4.28 18.16 14.99
C ASP A 301 5.07 18.29 13.67
N ARG A 302 6.33 18.73 13.74
CA ARG A 302 7.20 18.90 12.57
C ARG A 302 7.47 17.59 11.83
N VAL A 303 7.47 16.48 12.52
CA VAL A 303 7.79 15.16 11.96
C VAL A 303 6.57 14.28 11.73
N HIS A 304 5.35 14.76 11.98
CA HIS A 304 4.11 14.00 11.81
C HIS A 304 3.96 13.43 10.39
N GLY A 305 4.34 14.19 9.36
CA GLY A 305 4.29 13.71 7.97
C GLY A 305 5.22 12.52 7.74
N LEU A 306 6.45 12.60 8.25
CA LEU A 306 7.43 11.50 8.16
C LEU A 306 6.99 10.29 9.01
N ALA A 307 6.55 10.53 10.23
CA ALA A 307 6.08 9.47 11.14
C ALA A 307 4.91 8.69 10.50
N SER A 308 3.91 9.39 9.94
CA SER A 308 2.80 8.77 9.23
C SER A 308 3.26 7.99 8.00
N ALA A 309 4.23 8.51 7.24
CA ALA A 309 4.82 7.81 6.10
C ALA A 309 5.51 6.51 6.54
N LEU A 310 6.29 6.54 7.61
CA LEU A 310 6.95 5.35 8.17
C LEU A 310 5.94 4.30 8.64
N LEU A 311 4.82 4.71 9.21
CA LEU A 311 3.76 3.80 9.63
C LEU A 311 3.13 3.07 8.42
N ILE A 312 2.87 3.81 7.34
CA ILE A 312 2.36 3.23 6.09
C ILE A 312 3.37 2.28 5.49
N VAL A 313 4.65 2.67 5.44
CA VAL A 313 5.73 1.82 4.93
C VAL A 313 5.86 0.55 5.76
N ALA A 314 5.84 0.63 7.09
CA ALA A 314 5.87 -0.53 7.97
C ALA A 314 4.72 -1.49 7.67
N ARG A 315 3.51 -0.97 7.44
CA ARG A 315 2.35 -1.77 7.04
C ARG A 315 2.53 -2.45 5.68
N MET A 316 3.06 -1.73 4.69
CA MET A 316 3.35 -2.29 3.36
C MET A 316 4.41 -3.39 3.41
N VAL A 317 5.49 -3.18 4.16
CA VAL A 317 6.51 -4.20 4.39
C VAL A 317 5.91 -5.41 5.12
N GLY A 318 5.06 -5.16 6.12
CA GLY A 318 4.30 -6.21 6.79
C GLY A 318 3.45 -7.05 5.84
N MET A 319 2.73 -6.42 4.91
CA MET A 319 1.94 -7.12 3.88
C MET A 319 2.84 -8.03 3.02
N LEU A 320 3.98 -7.54 2.57
CA LEU A 320 4.90 -8.31 1.72
C LEU A 320 5.51 -9.51 2.46
N VAL A 321 5.96 -9.30 3.68
CA VAL A 321 6.48 -10.38 4.53
C VAL A 321 5.35 -11.36 4.87
N GLY A 322 4.16 -10.85 5.17
CA GLY A 322 2.98 -11.65 5.51
C GLY A 322 2.57 -12.58 4.38
N ILE A 323 2.46 -12.08 3.15
CA ILE A 323 2.08 -12.93 2.00
C ILE A 323 3.14 -14.00 1.73
N SER A 324 4.42 -13.66 1.82
CA SER A 324 5.51 -14.63 1.64
C SER A 324 5.49 -15.72 2.72
N ALA A 325 5.32 -15.34 3.97
CA ALA A 325 5.22 -16.29 5.09
C ALA A 325 3.99 -17.20 4.93
N LEU A 326 2.84 -16.62 4.60
CA LEU A 326 1.59 -17.35 4.39
C LEU A 326 1.73 -18.38 3.27
N THR A 327 2.23 -17.96 2.11
CA THR A 327 2.41 -18.85 0.96
C THR A 327 3.38 -19.98 1.29
N THR A 328 4.48 -19.68 1.97
CA THR A 328 5.47 -20.70 2.36
C THR A 328 4.86 -21.72 3.34
N LEU A 329 4.20 -21.24 4.39
CA LEU A 329 3.58 -22.11 5.40
C LEU A 329 2.40 -22.91 4.82
N GLY A 330 1.57 -22.26 4.00
CA GLY A 330 0.44 -22.90 3.33
C GLY A 330 0.89 -24.01 2.39
N LEU A 331 1.91 -23.76 1.56
CA LEU A 331 2.46 -24.76 0.65
C LEU A 331 3.12 -25.93 1.40
N GLN A 332 3.83 -25.66 2.50
CA GLN A 332 4.39 -26.73 3.34
C GLN A 332 3.28 -27.58 3.98
N ALA A 333 2.23 -26.96 4.51
CA ALA A 333 1.08 -27.67 5.07
C ALA A 333 0.37 -28.53 4.01
N PHE A 334 0.17 -27.98 2.81
CA PHE A 334 -0.41 -28.70 1.68
C PHE A 334 0.43 -29.90 1.27
N ARG A 335 1.74 -29.73 1.09
CA ARG A 335 2.66 -30.82 0.76
C ARG A 335 2.65 -31.93 1.82
N ARG A 336 2.59 -31.59 3.09
CA ARG A 336 2.48 -32.56 4.19
C ARG A 336 1.14 -33.32 4.11
N ALA A 337 0.04 -32.63 3.87
CA ALA A 337 -1.26 -33.27 3.73
C ALA A 337 -1.30 -34.23 2.53
N VAL A 338 -0.78 -33.80 1.38
CA VAL A 338 -0.70 -34.64 0.16
C VAL A 338 0.22 -35.84 0.36
N SER A 339 1.35 -35.70 1.06
CA SER A 339 2.25 -36.83 1.32
C SER A 339 1.67 -37.91 2.25
N GLN A 340 0.59 -37.60 2.97
CA GLN A 340 -0.12 -38.56 3.82
C GLN A 340 -1.28 -39.29 3.08
N LEU A 341 -1.60 -38.84 1.85
CA LEU A 341 -2.58 -39.52 1.02
C LEU A 341 -1.98 -40.83 0.46
N PRO A 342 -2.77 -41.93 0.37
CA PRO A 342 -2.31 -43.11 -0.29
C PRO A 342 -2.00 -42.82 -1.76
N PRO A 343 -1.05 -43.57 -2.39
CA PRO A 343 -0.68 -43.37 -3.78
C PRO A 343 -1.89 -43.48 -4.70
N VAL A 344 -1.90 -42.67 -5.74
CA VAL A 344 -3.04 -42.51 -6.70
C VAL A 344 -3.48 -43.86 -7.26
N THR A 345 -2.58 -44.83 -7.35
CA THR A 345 -2.86 -46.23 -7.75
C THR A 345 -3.83 -46.95 -6.82
N GLU A 346 -3.73 -46.73 -5.52
CA GLU A 346 -4.67 -47.34 -4.54
C GLU A 346 -6.05 -46.63 -4.52
N LEU A 347 -6.07 -45.32 -4.82
CA LEU A 347 -7.32 -44.55 -4.90
C LEU A 347 -8.12 -44.83 -6.19
N CYS A 348 -7.46 -45.28 -7.25
CA CYS A 348 -8.08 -45.55 -8.57
C CYS A 348 -8.44 -47.03 -8.79
N GLU A 349 -7.95 -47.97 -7.97
CA GLU A 349 -8.25 -49.40 -8.12
C GLU A 349 -9.75 -49.78 -7.98
N GLY A 350 -10.58 -48.86 -7.47
CA GLY A 350 -12.04 -49.08 -7.38
C GLY A 350 -12.85 -48.63 -8.61
N LYS A 351 -12.26 -48.03 -9.66
CA LYS A 351 -13.00 -47.46 -10.82
C LYS A 351 -12.52 -47.91 -12.21
N GLN A 352 -11.80 -49.04 -12.29
CA GLN A 352 -11.41 -49.59 -13.61
C GLN A 352 -12.41 -50.61 -14.20
N THR A 353 -13.62 -50.68 -13.67
CA THR A 353 -14.68 -51.50 -14.26
C THR A 353 -15.97 -50.70 -14.34
N ALA A 354 -16.11 -49.83 -15.31
CA ALA A 354 -17.37 -49.45 -15.92
C ALA A 354 -17.07 -48.74 -17.27
#